data_d52a61e93072aadeae2b6fd4bf5d04bd
#
_entry.id   d52a61e93072aadeae2b6fd4bf5d04bd
#
_cell.length_a   1.000
_cell.length_b   1.000
_cell.length_c   1.000
_cell.angle_alpha   90.00
_cell.angle_beta   90.00
_cell.angle_gamma   90.00
#
_symmetry.space_group_name_H-M   'P 1'
#
loop_
_entity.id
_entity.type
_entity.pdbx_description
1 polymer ?
#
loop_
_entity_poly.entity_id
_entity_poly.type
_entity_poly.pdbx_seq_one_letter_code
_entity_poly.pdbx_strand_id
1 'polypeptide(L)'
;MMKKLSVVLGVCLMTVLGWGQRSNSDYKPIFNVGYNQGTHSMIQLGMEYDILSSDERWLFIGGGVLATPYHKEWHWLPYLDVTKSNGLLFYGAKASTKHVQPQVGISLLNLMDIGLGYGIPFNEDKIPVIKGFNLNIKIRLSGNDSVYPKLKIGF
;
A
#
# COMPACT_ATOMS: atom_id res chain seq x y z
N MET A 1 -8.29 -26.07 -11.35
CA MET A 1 -7.46 -25.15 -10.58
C MET A 1 -8.16 -23.83 -10.22
N MET A 2 -8.88 -23.23 -11.11
CA MET A 2 -9.61 -21.96 -10.89
C MET A 2 -10.66 -22.00 -9.76
N LYS A 3 -11.39 -23.10 -9.56
CA LYS A 3 -12.41 -23.22 -8.51
C LYS A 3 -11.86 -23.18 -7.08
N LYS A 4 -10.62 -23.66 -6.87
CA LYS A 4 -9.99 -23.63 -5.54
C LYS A 4 -9.48 -22.23 -5.17
N LEU A 5 -9.04 -21.45 -6.16
CA LEU A 5 -8.60 -20.08 -5.97
C LEU A 5 -9.76 -19.14 -5.60
N SER A 6 -10.93 -19.34 -6.21
CA SER A 6 -12.14 -18.56 -5.89
C SER A 6 -12.66 -18.81 -4.47
N VAL A 7 -12.53 -20.05 -3.98
CA VAL A 7 -12.92 -20.39 -2.60
C VAL A 7 -11.97 -19.75 -1.59
N VAL A 8 -10.65 -19.80 -1.84
CA VAL A 8 -9.65 -19.15 -0.96
C VAL A 8 -9.84 -17.64 -0.95
N LEU A 9 -10.07 -17.03 -2.11
CA LEU A 9 -10.35 -15.59 -2.19
C LEU A 9 -11.63 -15.21 -1.46
N GLY A 10 -12.68 -16.03 -1.58
CA GLY A 10 -13.95 -15.84 -0.87
C GLY A 10 -13.81 -15.96 0.65
N VAL A 11 -13.05 -16.93 1.13
CA VAL A 11 -12.78 -17.11 2.57
C VAL A 11 -11.94 -15.95 3.12
N CYS A 12 -10.93 -15.48 2.39
CA CYS A 12 -10.14 -14.31 2.77
C CYS A 12 -11.00 -13.03 2.82
N LEU A 13 -11.91 -12.83 1.86
CA LEU A 13 -12.85 -11.70 1.88
C LEU A 13 -13.82 -11.79 3.07
N MET A 14 -14.33 -12.97 3.37
CA MET A 14 -15.27 -13.17 4.51
C MET A 14 -14.58 -12.95 5.85
N THR A 15 -13.33 -13.35 6.01
CA THR A 15 -12.58 -13.10 7.25
C THR A 15 -12.29 -11.61 7.44
N VAL A 16 -11.96 -10.88 6.38
CA VAL A 16 -11.74 -9.42 6.44
C VAL A 16 -13.04 -8.68 6.75
N LEU A 17 -14.17 -9.11 6.20
CA LEU A 17 -15.49 -8.52 6.49
C LEU A 17 -15.99 -8.89 7.89
N GLY A 18 -15.68 -10.08 8.40
CA GLY A 18 -16.08 -10.54 9.73
C GLY A 18 -15.35 -9.82 10.88
N TRP A 19 -14.17 -9.33 10.67
CA TRP A 19 -13.43 -8.55 11.67
C TRP A 19 -13.86 -7.08 11.73
N GLY A 20 -14.54 -6.58 10.70
CA GLY A 20 -15.06 -5.21 10.66
C GLY A 20 -16.26 -4.94 11.57
N GLN A 21 -16.83 -5.96 12.20
CA GLN A 21 -18.03 -5.81 13.05
C GLN A 21 -17.72 -5.69 14.55
N ARG A 22 -16.47 -5.67 14.96
CA ARG A 22 -16.15 -5.61 16.39
C ARG A 22 -15.61 -4.24 16.77
N SER A 23 -16.52 -3.46 17.41
CA SER A 23 -16.16 -2.44 18.40
C SER A 23 -15.71 -1.07 17.94
N ASN A 24 -16.41 -0.07 18.40
CA ASN A 24 -16.04 1.25 18.98
C ASN A 24 -14.58 1.77 18.91
N SER A 25 -13.78 1.39 17.95
CA SER A 25 -12.52 2.05 17.68
C SER A 25 -12.59 2.68 16.29
N ASP A 26 -12.17 3.92 16.20
CA ASP A 26 -12.16 4.79 15.02
C ASP A 26 -11.23 4.30 13.88
N TYR A 27 -11.11 2.99 13.67
CA TYR A 27 -10.36 2.42 12.55
C TYR A 27 -11.12 2.64 11.24
N LYS A 28 -11.04 3.85 10.71
CA LYS A 28 -11.60 4.14 9.40
C LYS A 28 -10.63 3.69 8.33
N PRO A 29 -11.09 3.01 7.27
CA PRO A 29 -10.24 2.64 6.16
C PRO A 29 -9.71 3.89 5.44
N ILE A 30 -8.46 3.84 5.06
CA ILE A 30 -7.76 4.85 4.29
C ILE A 30 -7.62 4.29 2.87
N PHE A 31 -8.24 4.92 1.90
CA PHE A 31 -8.05 4.53 0.50
C PHE A 31 -6.73 5.10 -0.01
N ASN A 32 -6.00 4.30 -0.77
CA ASN A 32 -4.79 4.77 -1.40
C ASN A 32 -4.79 4.50 -2.91
N VAL A 33 -4.25 5.47 -3.63
CA VAL A 33 -3.96 5.39 -5.05
C VAL A 33 -2.48 5.72 -5.23
N GLY A 34 -1.78 4.94 -6.02
CA GLY A 34 -0.36 5.17 -6.23
C GLY A 34 0.10 4.82 -7.63
N TYR A 35 1.31 5.24 -7.89
CA TYR A 35 2.03 4.95 -9.13
C TYR A 35 3.46 4.56 -8.80
N ASN A 36 3.90 3.46 -9.39
CA ASN A 36 5.28 2.98 -9.25
C ASN A 36 5.92 2.96 -10.63
N GLN A 37 7.05 3.64 -10.77
CA GLN A 37 7.85 3.69 -11.98
C GLN A 37 9.19 3.02 -11.74
N GLY A 38 9.41 1.90 -12.38
CA GLY A 38 10.66 1.15 -12.35
C GLY A 38 10.90 0.50 -13.70
N THR A 39 11.30 -0.76 -13.72
CA THR A 39 11.39 -1.57 -14.95
C THR A 39 10.04 -1.67 -15.67
N HIS A 40 8.96 -1.61 -14.92
CA HIS A 40 7.58 -1.53 -15.41
C HIS A 40 6.83 -0.45 -14.64
N SER A 41 5.88 0.20 -15.32
CA SER A 41 4.95 1.14 -14.70
C SER A 41 3.80 0.38 -14.08
N MET A 42 3.47 0.68 -12.83
CA MET A 42 2.36 0.04 -12.12
C MET A 42 1.47 1.08 -11.45
N ILE A 43 0.17 0.94 -11.63
CA ILE A 43 -0.83 1.68 -10.87
C ILE A 43 -1.17 0.86 -9.62
N GLN A 44 -1.23 1.53 -8.50
CA GLN A 44 -1.60 0.93 -7.21
C GLN A 44 -2.98 1.41 -6.79
N LEU A 45 -3.82 0.48 -6.36
CA LEU A 45 -5.10 0.75 -5.71
C LEU A 45 -5.19 -0.11 -4.45
N GLY A 46 -5.54 0.49 -3.32
CA GLY A 46 -5.61 -0.25 -2.08
C GLY A 46 -6.29 0.47 -0.94
N MET A 47 -6.28 -0.19 0.19
CA MET A 47 -6.74 0.32 1.48
C MET A 47 -5.71 0.07 2.56
N GLU A 48 -5.59 1.01 3.47
CA GLU A 48 -4.71 0.95 4.63
C GLU A 48 -5.51 1.23 5.90
N TYR A 49 -4.99 0.75 7.01
CA TYR A 49 -5.46 1.09 8.36
C TYR A 49 -4.29 1.65 9.15
N ASP A 50 -4.55 2.72 9.87
CA ASP A 50 -3.62 3.21 10.88
C ASP A 50 -3.82 2.40 12.15
N ILE A 51 -2.80 1.62 12.52
CA ILE A 51 -2.86 0.73 13.69
C ILE A 51 -2.08 1.26 14.89
N LEU A 52 -1.29 2.31 14.69
CA LEU A 52 -0.53 2.95 15.75
C LEU A 52 -0.42 4.44 15.48
N SER A 53 -1.45 5.17 15.89
CA SER A 53 -1.46 6.62 15.91
C SER A 53 -0.97 7.10 17.27
N SER A 54 0.23 7.64 17.32
CA SER A 54 0.81 8.31 18.47
C SER A 54 1.27 9.69 18.02
N ASP A 55 1.38 10.65 18.93
CA ASP A 55 1.49 12.10 18.71
C ASP A 55 2.44 12.61 17.59
N GLU A 56 3.20 11.77 16.93
CA GLU A 56 4.02 12.11 15.77
C GLU A 56 4.45 10.86 14.96
N ARG A 57 3.77 9.72 15.15
CA ARG A 57 4.14 8.48 14.47
C ARG A 57 2.90 7.71 14.07
N TRP A 58 2.88 7.27 12.84
CA TRP A 58 1.83 6.46 12.25
C TRP A 58 2.39 5.16 11.71
N LEU A 59 1.66 4.09 11.91
CA LEU A 59 1.96 2.79 11.33
C LEU A 59 0.76 2.34 10.50
N PHE A 60 0.90 2.41 9.20
CA PHE A 60 -0.11 1.97 8.24
C PHE A 60 0.15 0.53 7.83
N ILE A 61 -0.89 -0.30 7.90
CA ILE A 61 -0.90 -1.64 7.32
C ILE A 61 -2.02 -1.70 6.31
N GLY A 62 -1.73 -2.18 5.14
CA GLY A 62 -2.69 -2.20 4.06
C GLY A 62 -2.45 -3.28 3.03
N GLY A 63 -3.28 -3.24 2.03
CA GLY A 63 -3.19 -4.11 0.89
C GLY A 63 -4.08 -3.66 -0.25
N GLY A 64 -3.90 -4.29 -1.38
CA GLY A 64 -4.64 -3.95 -2.59
C GLY A 64 -4.11 -4.68 -3.80
N VAL A 65 -4.18 -4.01 -4.94
CA VAL A 65 -3.74 -4.54 -6.22
C VAL A 65 -2.81 -3.56 -6.94
N LEU A 66 -1.78 -4.11 -7.57
CA LEU A 66 -0.93 -3.42 -8.54
C LEU A 66 -1.38 -3.83 -9.93
N ALA A 67 -1.69 -2.86 -10.77
CA ALA A 67 -2.08 -3.08 -12.16
C ALA A 67 -0.96 -2.60 -13.09
N THR A 68 -0.56 -3.43 -14.03
CA THR A 68 0.48 -3.09 -15.01
C THR A 68 0.14 -3.62 -16.39
N PRO A 69 0.30 -2.81 -17.44
CA PRO A 69 0.18 -3.28 -18.81
C PRO A 69 1.45 -4.06 -19.20
N TYR A 70 1.28 -5.27 -19.71
CA TYR A 70 2.37 -6.09 -20.22
C TYR A 70 1.88 -6.94 -21.39
N HIS A 71 2.61 -6.92 -22.51
CA HIS A 71 2.23 -7.64 -23.74
C HIS A 71 0.77 -7.41 -24.21
N LYS A 72 0.28 -6.17 -24.12
CA LYS A 72 -1.10 -5.75 -24.46
C LYS A 72 -2.20 -6.30 -23.54
N GLU A 73 -1.83 -6.90 -22.41
CA GLU A 73 -2.75 -7.39 -21.38
C GLU A 73 -2.50 -6.68 -20.06
N TRP A 74 -3.55 -6.55 -19.25
CA TRP A 74 -3.44 -6.01 -17.90
C TRP A 74 -3.19 -7.15 -16.91
N HIS A 75 -2.10 -7.03 -16.15
CA HIS A 75 -1.78 -7.94 -15.07
C HIS A 75 -2.09 -7.30 -13.71
N TRP A 76 -2.72 -8.08 -12.86
CA TRP A 76 -3.14 -7.68 -11.51
C TRP A 76 -2.36 -8.46 -10.49
N LEU A 77 -1.59 -7.76 -9.65
CA LEU A 77 -0.76 -8.35 -8.62
C LEU A 77 -1.29 -7.92 -7.24
N PRO A 78 -1.88 -8.82 -6.47
CA PRO A 78 -2.22 -8.53 -5.08
C PRO A 78 -0.96 -8.17 -4.29
N TYR A 79 -1.09 -7.20 -3.38
CA TYR A 79 0.01 -6.81 -2.51
C TYR A 79 -0.49 -6.55 -1.09
N LEU A 80 0.44 -6.64 -0.14
CA LEU A 80 0.35 -6.14 1.22
C LEU A 80 1.45 -5.11 1.41
N ASP A 81 1.19 -4.08 2.21
CA ASP A 81 2.21 -3.11 2.58
C ASP A 81 2.14 -2.73 4.07
N VAL A 82 3.31 -2.37 4.57
CA VAL A 82 3.50 -1.80 5.89
C VAL A 82 4.32 -0.54 5.72
N THR A 83 3.79 0.58 6.20
CA THR A 83 4.46 1.88 6.10
C THR A 83 4.46 2.57 7.45
N LYS A 84 5.63 2.96 7.93
CA LYS A 84 5.80 3.81 9.09
C LYS A 84 6.12 5.23 8.64
N SER A 85 5.42 6.20 9.21
CA SER A 85 5.58 7.63 8.89
C SER A 85 5.69 8.47 10.15
N ASN A 86 6.37 9.59 10.06
CA ASN A 86 6.35 10.67 11.05
C ASN A 86 5.74 11.97 10.49
N GLY A 87 5.01 11.87 9.37
CA GLY A 87 4.39 12.99 8.69
C GLY A 87 5.29 13.71 7.68
N LEU A 88 6.62 13.59 7.81
CA LEU A 88 7.60 14.17 6.89
C LEU A 88 8.41 13.10 6.15
N LEU A 89 8.74 12.03 6.84
CA LEU A 89 9.48 10.90 6.27
C LEU A 89 8.68 9.62 6.44
N PHE A 90 8.78 8.74 5.49
CA PHE A 90 8.24 7.40 5.61
C PHE A 90 9.28 6.34 5.22
N TYR A 91 9.11 5.17 5.77
CA TYR A 91 9.79 3.96 5.34
C TYR A 91 8.89 2.75 5.53
N GLY A 92 9.09 1.74 4.73
CA GLY A 92 8.25 0.55 4.79
C GLY A 92 8.63 -0.49 3.77
N ALA A 93 7.76 -1.46 3.59
CA ALA A 93 7.93 -2.51 2.61
C ALA A 93 6.56 -2.89 2.03
N LYS A 94 6.57 -3.19 0.75
CA LYS A 94 5.44 -3.73 0.00
C LYS A 94 5.83 -5.13 -0.47
N ALA A 95 4.95 -6.08 -0.26
CA ALA A 95 5.11 -7.45 -0.73
C ALA A 95 3.95 -7.81 -1.65
N SER A 96 4.24 -8.19 -2.87
CA SER A 96 3.29 -8.74 -3.82
C SER A 96 3.48 -10.25 -3.96
N THR A 97 2.65 -10.90 -4.75
CA THR A 97 2.83 -12.33 -5.08
C THR A 97 4.11 -12.62 -5.88
N LYS A 98 4.79 -11.59 -6.38
CA LYS A 98 5.91 -11.73 -7.32
C LYS A 98 7.20 -11.05 -6.87
N HIS A 99 7.13 -10.05 -5.99
CA HIS A 99 8.30 -9.32 -5.52
C HIS A 99 8.06 -8.70 -4.15
N VAL A 100 9.13 -8.40 -3.46
CA VAL A 100 9.14 -7.54 -2.28
C VAL A 100 9.83 -6.23 -2.63
N GLN A 101 9.36 -5.12 -2.08
CA GLN A 101 9.84 -3.78 -2.38
C GLN A 101 9.99 -2.99 -1.07
N PRO A 102 11.16 -2.97 -0.42
CA PRO A 102 11.46 -1.96 0.58
C PRO A 102 11.43 -0.57 -0.06
N GLN A 103 10.98 0.41 0.69
CA GLN A 103 10.79 1.77 0.23
C GLN A 103 11.04 2.79 1.33
N VAL A 104 11.51 3.98 0.95
CA VAL A 104 11.76 5.11 1.84
C VAL A 104 11.53 6.39 1.07
N GLY A 105 11.08 7.44 1.73
CA GLY A 105 10.85 8.71 1.07
C GLY A 105 10.30 9.80 1.97
N ILE A 106 9.75 10.81 1.32
CA ILE A 106 9.15 11.98 1.95
C ILE A 106 7.64 11.78 1.97
N SER A 107 7.04 12.05 3.11
CA SER A 107 5.60 12.09 3.28
C SER A 107 5.15 13.53 3.46
N LEU A 108 4.24 13.97 2.63
CA LEU A 108 3.62 15.29 2.76
C LEU A 108 2.38 15.14 3.64
N LEU A 109 2.58 15.29 4.96
CA LEU A 109 1.54 15.25 5.98
C LEU A 109 0.67 13.97 5.92
N ASN A 110 1.25 12.84 5.58
CA ASN A 110 0.58 11.56 5.34
C ASN A 110 -0.46 11.57 4.20
N LEU A 111 -0.67 12.69 3.52
CA LEU A 111 -1.56 12.80 2.37
C LEU A 111 -0.93 12.21 1.11
N MET A 112 0.34 12.53 0.88
CA MET A 112 1.09 12.07 -0.28
C MET A 112 2.49 11.64 0.11
N ASP A 113 2.86 10.42 -0.30
CA ASP A 113 4.20 9.89 -0.15
C ASP A 113 4.91 9.90 -1.51
N ILE A 114 6.13 10.39 -1.54
CA ILE A 114 7.02 10.32 -2.69
C ILE A 114 8.30 9.64 -2.24
N GLY A 115 8.64 8.51 -2.84
CA GLY A 115 9.77 7.74 -2.37
C GLY A 115 10.46 6.92 -3.43
N LEU A 116 11.59 6.37 -3.00
CA LEU A 116 12.37 5.40 -3.73
C LEU A 116 12.17 4.03 -3.12
N GLY A 117 12.03 3.04 -3.96
CA GLY A 117 11.98 1.64 -3.57
C GLY A 117 13.01 0.82 -4.33
N TYR A 118 13.21 -0.40 -3.87
CA TYR A 118 14.04 -1.38 -4.56
C TYR A 118 13.27 -2.69 -4.69
N GLY A 119 12.92 -3.05 -5.90
CA GLY A 119 12.17 -4.27 -6.21
C GLY A 119 13.08 -5.50 -6.23
N ILE A 120 12.77 -6.48 -5.41
CA ILE A 120 13.44 -7.77 -5.33
C ILE A 120 12.45 -8.84 -5.79
N PRO A 121 12.58 -9.37 -7.02
CA PRO A 121 11.69 -10.39 -7.54
C PRO A 121 11.95 -11.74 -6.85
N PHE A 122 10.87 -12.50 -6.62
CA PHE A 122 10.98 -13.87 -6.09
C PHE A 122 11.34 -14.88 -7.17
N ASN A 123 10.91 -14.62 -8.41
CA ASN A 123 11.23 -15.41 -9.57
C ASN A 123 11.29 -14.51 -10.80
N GLU A 124 12.30 -14.72 -11.66
CA GLU A 124 12.53 -13.87 -12.84
C GLU A 124 11.67 -14.26 -14.05
N ASP A 125 10.95 -15.37 -14.00
CA ASP A 125 10.24 -15.92 -15.14
C ASP A 125 8.89 -15.25 -15.42
N LYS A 126 8.82 -14.53 -16.52
CA LYS A 126 7.64 -14.27 -17.38
C LYS A 126 6.53 -13.36 -16.88
N ILE A 127 6.67 -12.58 -15.80
CA ILE A 127 5.64 -11.67 -15.34
C ILE A 127 6.25 -10.29 -15.10
N PRO A 128 5.53 -9.21 -15.41
CA PRO A 128 6.03 -7.86 -15.17
C PRO A 128 6.22 -7.64 -13.67
N VAL A 129 7.46 -7.55 -13.28
CA VAL A 129 7.91 -7.36 -11.90
C VAL A 129 8.77 -6.13 -11.84
N ILE A 130 8.62 -5.32 -10.81
CA ILE A 130 9.58 -4.25 -10.55
C ILE A 130 10.86 -4.88 -10.04
N LYS A 131 11.94 -4.68 -10.80
CA LYS A 131 13.29 -5.11 -10.45
C LYS A 131 14.20 -3.90 -10.32
N GLY A 132 14.96 -3.83 -9.22
CA GLY A 132 15.86 -2.72 -8.97
C GLY A 132 15.17 -1.44 -8.50
N PHE A 133 15.83 -0.32 -8.67
CA PHE A 133 15.32 0.96 -8.22
C PHE A 133 14.04 1.36 -8.92
N ASN A 134 13.13 1.93 -8.15
CA ASN A 134 11.89 2.49 -8.63
C ASN A 134 11.49 3.73 -7.85
N LEU A 135 10.77 4.62 -8.52
CA LEU A 135 10.11 5.76 -7.91
C LEU A 135 8.67 5.37 -7.59
N ASN A 136 8.20 5.72 -6.40
CA ASN A 136 6.81 5.53 -6.04
C ASN A 136 6.17 6.82 -5.56
N ILE A 137 4.92 7.00 -5.93
CA ILE A 137 4.06 8.08 -5.46
C ILE A 137 2.79 7.41 -4.96
N LYS A 138 2.37 7.73 -3.74
CA LYS A 138 1.15 7.20 -3.13
C LYS A 138 0.36 8.34 -2.51
N ILE A 139 -0.93 8.43 -2.81
CA ILE A 139 -1.87 9.40 -2.24
C ILE A 139 -2.82 8.64 -1.34
N ARG A 140 -3.01 9.12 -0.12
CA ARG A 140 -3.98 8.59 0.86
C ARG A 140 -5.19 9.50 0.94
N LEU A 141 -6.36 8.89 0.86
CA LEU A 141 -7.65 9.55 1.00
C LEU A 141 -8.35 8.97 2.23
N SER A 142 -8.45 9.76 3.28
CA SER A 142 -9.12 9.37 4.51
C SER A 142 -10.13 10.42 4.93
N GLY A 143 -11.29 9.95 5.39
CA GLY A 143 -12.26 10.80 6.09
C GLY A 143 -11.94 10.97 7.59
N ASN A 144 -10.77 10.53 8.05
CA ASN A 144 -10.35 10.65 9.43
C ASN A 144 -9.22 11.69 9.57
N ASP A 145 -9.50 12.77 10.25
CA ASP A 145 -8.55 13.87 10.47
C ASP A 145 -7.32 13.46 11.30
N SER A 146 -7.39 12.36 12.06
CA SER A 146 -6.26 11.87 12.86
C SER A 146 -5.12 11.29 12.02
N VAL A 147 -5.39 10.92 10.79
CA VAL A 147 -4.38 10.40 9.83
C VAL A 147 -3.43 11.49 9.37
N TYR A 148 -3.92 12.73 9.33
CA TYR A 148 -3.17 13.87 8.87
C TYR A 148 -2.62 14.67 10.05
N PRO A 149 -1.30 14.88 10.14
CA PRO A 149 -0.73 15.72 11.20
C PRO A 149 -1.30 17.13 11.09
N LYS A 150 -1.82 17.63 12.20
CA LYS A 150 -2.28 19.03 12.28
C LYS A 150 -1.06 19.94 12.16
N LEU A 151 -1.00 20.75 11.13
CA LEU A 151 -0.03 21.84 11.02
C LEU A 151 -0.31 22.82 12.17
N LYS A 152 0.42 22.72 13.25
CA LYS A 152 0.49 23.78 14.26
C LYS A 152 1.35 24.90 13.66
N ILE A 153 0.75 25.75 12.85
CA ILE A 153 1.37 27.02 12.47
C ILE A 153 1.25 27.90 13.70
N GLY A 154 2.29 27.92 14.53
CA GLY A 154 2.39 28.87 15.62
C GLY A 154 2.62 30.27 15.03
N PHE A 155 1.65 31.12 15.16
CA PHE A 155 1.81 32.57 15.12
C PHE A 155 1.94 33.08 16.56
#